data_88792fb4f2829ec7126b8f5b9515e454
#
_entry.id   88792fb4f2829ec7126b8f5b9515e454
#
_cell.length_a   1.000
_cell.length_b   1.000
_cell.length_c   1.000
_cell.angle_alpha   90.00
_cell.angle_beta   90.00
_cell.angle_gamma   90.00
#
_symmetry.space_group_name_H-M   'P 1'
#
loop_
_entity.id
_entity.type
_entity.pdbx_description
1 polymer ?
#
loop_
_entity_poly.entity_id
_entity_poly.type
_entity_poly.pdbx_seq_one_letter_code
_entity_poly.pdbx_strand_id
1 'polypeptide(L)'
;MSTAGEYLQAIQRELREEEAARPTPAAGDAVIRVEDVHLAFGDLVVLDGVSLHASKGETLMVAGESGTGKSTILKLILRLLLPDSGRITVFDEDVAHLTFPEALDLRRQIGMVFQNAALFDSLTVYENIAYPLRENTEMDEVEIERTVRERLDFVDLDPDQVMVQVPSQLSGGMRKRVGIARAIATNPRIVLYDEPTAGLDPLTVGTINQLIRKLQRELHVTSLLVTHDVRAGFRVANRVALLRDGRIVFDGAPEQMVAEQDDYIKAFLS
;
A
#
# COMPACT_ATOMS: atom_id res chain seq x y z
N MET A 1 -19.59 2.75 27.43
CA MET A 1 -18.36 3.42 26.96
C MET A 1 -17.23 2.43 27.20
N SER A 2 -16.73 1.79 26.15
CA SER A 2 -15.53 0.94 26.27
C SER A 2 -14.38 1.81 26.72
N THR A 3 -13.65 1.41 27.74
CA THR A 3 -12.49 2.18 28.19
C THR A 3 -11.36 2.00 27.18
N ALA A 4 -10.49 2.99 26.99
CA ALA A 4 -9.32 2.89 26.11
C ALA A 4 -8.51 1.61 26.39
N GLY A 5 -8.50 1.14 27.67
CA GLY A 5 -7.88 -0.13 28.07
C GLY A 5 -8.53 -1.37 27.48
N GLU A 6 -9.86 -1.44 27.42
CA GLU A 6 -10.59 -2.57 26.80
C GLU A 6 -10.35 -2.60 25.28
N TYR A 7 -10.27 -1.43 24.65
CA TYR A 7 -9.97 -1.29 23.24
C TYR A 7 -8.56 -1.81 22.89
N LEU A 8 -7.54 -1.39 23.65
CA LEU A 8 -6.17 -1.87 23.49
C LEU A 8 -6.03 -3.37 23.72
N GLN A 9 -6.73 -3.92 24.73
CA GLN A 9 -6.76 -5.38 24.99
C GLN A 9 -7.40 -6.16 23.83
N ALA A 10 -8.45 -5.61 23.20
CA ALA A 10 -9.07 -6.21 22.03
C ALA A 10 -8.09 -6.26 20.84
N ILE A 11 -7.40 -5.16 20.57
CA ILE A 11 -6.36 -5.09 19.53
C ILE A 11 -5.24 -6.11 19.82
N GLN A 12 -4.74 -6.19 21.06
CA GLN A 12 -3.70 -7.15 21.45
C GLN A 12 -4.12 -8.59 21.22
N ARG A 13 -5.39 -8.93 21.50
CA ARG A 13 -5.90 -10.28 21.25
C ARG A 13 -5.99 -10.57 19.75
N GLU A 14 -6.53 -9.64 18.96
CA GLU A 14 -6.59 -9.77 17.51
C GLU A 14 -5.19 -9.95 16.90
N LEU A 15 -4.20 -9.17 17.35
CA LEU A 15 -2.81 -9.26 16.87
C LEU A 15 -2.18 -10.63 17.15
N ARG A 16 -2.39 -11.22 18.35
CA ARG A 16 -1.88 -12.56 18.69
C ARG A 16 -2.46 -13.66 17.81
N GLU A 17 -3.75 -13.57 17.49
CA GLU A 17 -4.42 -14.52 16.61
C GLU A 17 -3.88 -14.41 15.17
N GLU A 18 -3.48 -13.22 14.75
CA GLU A 18 -3.01 -12.91 13.41
C GLU A 18 -1.49 -13.08 13.24
N GLU A 19 -0.69 -12.97 14.30
CA GLU A 19 0.76 -13.13 14.28
C GLU A 19 1.17 -14.48 13.70
N ALA A 20 0.47 -15.56 14.06
CA ALA A 20 0.71 -16.91 13.54
C ALA A 20 0.41 -17.04 12.02
N ALA A 21 -0.41 -16.14 11.47
CA ALA A 21 -0.81 -16.16 10.06
C ALA A 21 0.00 -15.18 9.19
N ARG A 22 0.84 -14.31 9.78
CA ARG A 22 1.66 -13.37 9.03
C ARG A 22 2.86 -14.08 8.40
N PRO A 23 3.12 -13.87 7.11
CA PRO A 23 4.38 -14.28 6.52
C PRO A 23 5.53 -13.58 7.24
N THR A 24 6.54 -14.34 7.66
CA THR A 24 7.77 -13.74 8.21
C THR A 24 8.59 -13.22 7.04
N PRO A 25 8.90 -11.91 6.97
CA PRO A 25 9.80 -11.39 5.94
C PRO A 25 11.15 -12.09 6.05
N ALA A 26 11.77 -12.42 4.93
CA ALA A 26 13.16 -12.89 4.94
C ALA A 26 14.01 -11.77 5.56
N ALA A 27 14.77 -12.10 6.58
CA ALA A 27 15.79 -11.20 7.13
C ALA A 27 16.81 -10.93 6.01
N GLY A 28 16.77 -9.75 5.40
CA GLY A 28 17.60 -9.46 4.25
C GLY A 28 17.26 -8.14 3.58
N ASP A 29 17.57 -8.01 2.35
CA ASP A 29 17.70 -6.82 1.54
C ASP A 29 16.45 -5.95 1.51
N ALA A 30 16.56 -4.74 2.03
CA ALA A 30 15.53 -3.72 1.86
C ALA A 30 15.43 -3.37 0.37
N VAL A 31 14.22 -3.51 -0.20
CA VAL A 31 13.94 -3.16 -1.59
C VAL A 31 13.47 -1.72 -1.77
N ILE A 32 13.06 -1.08 -0.68
CA ILE A 32 12.79 0.36 -0.58
C ILE A 32 13.59 0.89 0.61
N ARG A 33 14.36 1.96 0.41
CA ARG A 33 15.03 2.70 1.48
C ARG A 33 14.75 4.18 1.31
N VAL A 34 14.40 4.81 2.39
CA VAL A 34 14.21 6.26 2.54
C VAL A 34 15.17 6.67 3.64
N GLU A 35 16.12 7.55 3.36
CA GLU A 35 17.23 7.87 4.26
C GLU A 35 17.32 9.39 4.41
N ASP A 36 17.03 9.87 5.63
CA ASP A 36 17.12 11.28 6.04
C ASP A 36 16.45 12.25 5.05
N VAL A 37 15.24 11.90 4.62
CA VAL A 37 14.50 12.62 3.58
C VAL A 37 13.81 13.84 4.14
N HIS A 38 14.09 15.00 3.53
CA HIS A 38 13.44 16.28 3.80
C HIS A 38 12.67 16.74 2.56
N LEU A 39 11.49 17.32 2.80
CA LEU A 39 10.66 17.92 1.76
C LEU A 39 9.77 19.01 2.33
N ALA A 40 9.77 20.18 1.67
CA ALA A 40 8.88 21.28 1.98
C ALA A 40 8.17 21.81 0.72
N PHE A 41 6.99 22.37 0.88
CA PHE A 41 6.27 23.11 -0.15
C PHE A 41 6.15 24.57 0.30
N GLY A 42 7.06 25.44 -0.18
CA GLY A 42 7.23 26.79 0.34
C GLY A 42 7.63 26.73 1.83
N ASP A 43 6.85 27.38 2.70
CA ASP A 43 7.12 27.39 4.15
C ASP A 43 6.59 26.13 4.88
N LEU A 44 5.84 25.26 4.20
CA LEU A 44 5.27 24.07 4.81
C LEU A 44 6.26 22.90 4.73
N VAL A 45 6.89 22.56 5.84
CA VAL A 45 7.70 21.34 5.99
C VAL A 45 6.76 20.15 6.08
N VAL A 46 6.91 19.20 5.16
CA VAL A 46 6.08 17.97 5.09
C VAL A 46 6.85 16.76 5.60
N LEU A 47 8.14 16.65 5.26
CA LEU A 47 9.04 15.60 5.77
C LEU A 47 10.28 16.28 6.32
N ASP A 48 10.73 15.83 7.50
CA ASP A 48 11.84 16.42 8.24
C ASP A 48 12.77 15.32 8.79
N GLY A 49 13.64 14.79 7.93
CA GLY A 49 14.57 13.72 8.27
C GLY A 49 13.92 12.35 8.36
N VAL A 50 12.97 12.05 7.46
CA VAL A 50 12.29 10.76 7.44
C VAL A 50 13.24 9.66 6.98
N SER A 51 13.37 8.61 7.83
CA SER A 51 14.09 7.38 7.49
C SER A 51 13.19 6.17 7.73
N LEU A 52 13.05 5.32 6.73
CA LEU A 52 12.33 4.04 6.80
C LEU A 52 12.82 3.10 5.68
N HIS A 53 12.55 1.82 5.81
CA HIS A 53 12.84 0.86 4.75
C HIS A 53 11.77 -0.21 4.68
N ALA A 54 11.61 -0.86 3.54
CA ALA A 54 10.78 -2.05 3.39
C ALA A 54 11.63 -3.21 2.83
N SER A 55 11.62 -4.33 3.55
CA SER A 55 12.33 -5.55 3.16
C SER A 55 11.53 -6.35 2.15
N LYS A 56 12.22 -7.20 1.37
CA LYS A 56 11.57 -8.06 0.38
C LYS A 56 10.47 -8.93 1.01
N GLY A 57 9.27 -8.88 0.44
CA GLY A 57 8.11 -9.63 0.92
C GLY A 57 7.49 -9.10 2.22
N GLU A 58 7.97 -7.95 2.73
CA GLU A 58 7.39 -7.27 3.89
C GLU A 58 6.16 -6.44 3.49
N THR A 59 5.19 -6.36 4.38
CA THR A 59 4.17 -5.32 4.38
C THR A 59 4.52 -4.30 5.46
N LEU A 60 5.09 -3.16 5.04
CA LEU A 60 5.35 -2.01 5.90
C LEU A 60 4.14 -1.09 5.89
N MET A 61 3.60 -0.77 7.06
CA MET A 61 2.59 0.26 7.24
C MET A 61 3.23 1.57 7.65
N VAL A 62 2.91 2.66 6.95
CA VAL A 62 3.18 4.02 7.42
C VAL A 62 1.89 4.59 7.97
N ALA A 63 1.80 4.67 9.28
CA ALA A 63 0.67 5.22 10.01
C ALA A 63 0.87 6.72 10.30
N GLY A 64 -0.22 7.44 10.54
CA GLY A 64 -0.19 8.86 10.96
C GLY A 64 -1.50 9.56 10.66
N GLU A 65 -1.69 10.74 11.22
CA GLU A 65 -2.87 11.57 11.01
C GLU A 65 -3.00 12.01 9.54
N SER A 66 -4.20 12.46 9.15
CA SER A 66 -4.42 12.99 7.81
C SER A 66 -3.56 14.24 7.58
N GLY A 67 -2.93 14.32 6.39
CA GLY A 67 -2.08 15.46 6.04
C GLY A 67 -0.63 15.40 6.54
N THR A 68 -0.20 14.38 7.25
CA THR A 68 1.19 14.26 7.78
C THR A 68 2.26 13.94 6.74
N GLY A 69 1.92 13.79 5.45
CA GLY A 69 2.92 13.50 4.40
C GLY A 69 3.01 12.03 3.97
N LYS A 70 2.15 11.13 4.46
CA LYS A 70 2.17 9.70 4.10
C LYS A 70 2.11 9.44 2.59
N SER A 71 1.12 10.00 1.89
CA SER A 71 1.00 9.86 0.43
C SER A 71 2.14 10.56 -0.31
N THR A 72 2.81 11.53 0.32
CA THR A 72 4.00 12.17 -0.24
C THR A 72 5.17 11.20 -0.32
N ILE A 73 5.34 10.32 0.67
CA ILE A 73 6.35 9.26 0.65
C ILE A 73 6.14 8.33 -0.57
N LEU A 74 4.88 7.95 -0.86
CA LEU A 74 4.57 7.13 -2.04
C LEU A 74 4.94 7.85 -3.35
N LYS A 75 4.65 9.16 -3.44
CA LYS A 75 4.99 9.96 -4.63
C LYS A 75 6.50 10.10 -4.82
N LEU A 76 7.27 10.19 -3.75
CA LEU A 76 8.72 10.23 -3.78
C LEU A 76 9.30 8.88 -4.26
N ILE A 77 8.80 7.75 -3.75
CA ILE A 77 9.20 6.40 -4.17
C ILE A 77 8.92 6.20 -5.66
N LEU A 78 7.79 6.69 -6.17
CA LEU A 78 7.43 6.66 -7.59
C LEU A 78 8.16 7.70 -8.44
N ARG A 79 9.04 8.52 -7.84
CA ARG A 79 9.68 9.65 -8.53
C ARG A 79 8.66 10.57 -9.23
N LEU A 80 7.49 10.76 -8.63
CA LEU A 80 6.53 11.80 -9.00
C LEU A 80 6.85 13.13 -8.34
N LEU A 81 7.62 13.08 -7.26
CA LEU A 81 8.25 14.19 -6.56
C LEU A 81 9.72 13.85 -6.33
N LEU A 82 10.55 14.86 -6.11
CA LEU A 82 11.92 14.73 -5.65
C LEU A 82 12.03 15.31 -4.24
N PRO A 83 12.85 14.74 -3.35
CA PRO A 83 13.11 15.32 -2.04
C PRO A 83 14.01 16.56 -2.17
N ASP A 84 13.95 17.47 -1.19
CA ASP A 84 14.87 18.59 -1.09
C ASP A 84 16.26 18.13 -0.67
N SER A 85 16.33 17.12 0.20
CA SER A 85 17.57 16.43 0.60
C SER A 85 17.27 15.02 1.11
N GLY A 86 18.33 14.25 1.38
CA GLY A 86 18.25 12.84 1.72
C GLY A 86 18.30 11.96 0.47
N ARG A 87 18.05 10.67 0.66
CA ARG A 87 18.15 9.68 -0.42
C ARG A 87 16.97 8.72 -0.39
N ILE A 88 16.51 8.32 -1.58
CA ILE A 88 15.52 7.24 -1.73
C ILE A 88 16.07 6.25 -2.74
N THR A 89 16.18 4.98 -2.35
CA THR A 89 16.55 3.89 -3.25
C THR A 89 15.43 2.88 -3.35
N VAL A 90 15.19 2.40 -4.57
CA VAL A 90 14.26 1.30 -4.87
C VAL A 90 15.02 0.29 -5.73
N PHE A 91 15.05 -0.97 -5.29
CA PHE A 91 15.88 -2.02 -5.91
C PHE A 91 17.36 -1.63 -6.05
N ASP A 92 17.90 -0.94 -5.01
CA ASP A 92 19.24 -0.37 -4.93
C ASP A 92 19.55 0.77 -5.94
N GLU A 93 18.54 1.22 -6.71
CA GLU A 93 18.65 2.37 -7.61
C GLU A 93 18.23 3.65 -6.90
N ASP A 94 19.05 4.71 -6.96
CA ASP A 94 18.72 6.02 -6.40
C ASP A 94 17.72 6.74 -7.32
N VAL A 95 16.49 6.90 -6.83
CA VAL A 95 15.38 7.42 -7.63
C VAL A 95 15.60 8.87 -8.09
N ALA A 96 16.39 9.66 -7.34
CA ALA A 96 16.66 11.05 -7.72
C ALA A 96 17.52 11.16 -8.99
N HIS A 97 18.38 10.17 -9.23
CA HIS A 97 19.35 10.17 -10.33
C HIS A 97 18.87 9.41 -11.57
N LEU A 98 17.71 8.75 -11.53
CA LEU A 98 17.15 8.06 -12.70
C LEU A 98 16.86 9.05 -13.82
N THR A 99 17.12 8.65 -15.06
CA THR A 99 16.59 9.32 -16.25
C THR A 99 15.08 9.10 -16.37
N PHE A 100 14.41 9.81 -17.27
CA PHE A 100 12.98 9.61 -17.48
C PHE A 100 12.62 8.17 -17.94
N PRO A 101 13.33 7.53 -18.90
CA PRO A 101 13.09 6.13 -19.24
C PRO A 101 13.29 5.18 -18.07
N GLU A 102 14.37 5.31 -17.30
CA GLU A 102 14.65 4.48 -16.13
C GLU A 102 13.55 4.63 -15.05
N ALA A 103 13.03 5.84 -14.86
CA ALA A 103 11.90 6.06 -13.96
C ALA A 103 10.60 5.40 -14.45
N LEU A 104 10.39 5.27 -15.77
CA LEU A 104 9.28 4.50 -16.32
C LEU A 104 9.47 3.01 -16.08
N ASP A 105 10.68 2.49 -16.27
CA ASP A 105 11.01 1.09 -16.03
C ASP A 105 10.88 0.72 -14.54
N LEU A 106 11.27 1.63 -13.64
CA LEU A 106 11.00 1.48 -12.21
C LEU A 106 9.50 1.37 -11.93
N ARG A 107 8.67 2.28 -12.47
CA ARG A 107 7.23 2.31 -12.24
C ARG A 107 6.51 1.06 -12.78
N ARG A 108 7.00 0.42 -13.84
CA ARG A 108 6.47 -0.85 -14.36
C ARG A 108 6.58 -1.98 -13.35
N GLN A 109 7.54 -1.90 -12.41
CA GLN A 109 7.76 -2.89 -11.36
C GLN A 109 6.97 -2.59 -10.08
N ILE A 110 6.21 -1.48 -10.05
CA ILE A 110 5.46 -0.99 -8.89
C ILE A 110 3.98 -0.88 -9.24
N GLY A 111 3.14 -1.63 -8.54
CA GLY A 111 1.69 -1.44 -8.58
C GLY A 111 1.25 -0.33 -7.61
N MET A 112 0.27 0.48 -8.00
CA MET A 112 -0.28 1.52 -7.14
C MET A 112 -1.79 1.34 -6.96
N VAL A 113 -2.22 1.21 -5.70
CA VAL A 113 -3.63 1.16 -5.28
C VAL A 113 -3.98 2.49 -4.64
N PHE A 114 -4.83 3.26 -5.29
CA PHE A 114 -5.25 4.59 -4.85
C PHE A 114 -6.46 4.55 -3.91
N GLN A 115 -6.58 5.58 -3.08
CA GLN A 115 -7.68 5.74 -2.12
C GLN A 115 -9.07 5.60 -2.77
N ASN A 116 -9.29 6.13 -3.97
CA ASN A 116 -10.56 6.05 -4.69
C ASN A 116 -10.51 5.05 -5.86
N ALA A 117 -9.62 4.03 -5.79
CA ALA A 117 -9.31 3.09 -6.86
C ALA A 117 -8.78 3.75 -8.15
N ALA A 118 -9.05 5.02 -8.42
CA ALA A 118 -8.65 5.81 -9.58
C ALA A 118 -8.90 5.08 -10.93
N LEU A 119 -10.04 4.41 -11.05
CA LEU A 119 -10.43 3.76 -12.30
C LEU A 119 -10.79 4.81 -13.34
N PHE A 120 -10.55 4.50 -14.60
CA PHE A 120 -11.01 5.30 -15.72
C PHE A 120 -12.53 5.10 -15.87
N ASP A 121 -13.32 6.11 -15.58
CA ASP A 121 -14.79 6.03 -15.53
C ASP A 121 -15.44 5.69 -16.88
N SER A 122 -14.77 6.05 -17.98
CA SER A 122 -15.22 5.78 -19.35
C SER A 122 -14.83 4.40 -19.88
N LEU A 123 -13.98 3.68 -19.17
CA LEU A 123 -13.50 2.36 -19.55
C LEU A 123 -14.22 1.27 -18.76
N THR A 124 -14.43 0.12 -19.40
CA THR A 124 -14.93 -1.08 -18.72
C THR A 124 -13.93 -1.60 -17.70
N VAL A 125 -14.34 -2.54 -16.84
CA VAL A 125 -13.44 -3.25 -15.91
C VAL A 125 -12.33 -3.95 -16.69
N TYR A 126 -12.69 -4.62 -17.80
CA TYR A 126 -11.70 -5.23 -18.69
C TYR A 126 -10.64 -4.23 -19.14
N GLU A 127 -11.06 -3.12 -19.72
CA GLU A 127 -10.15 -2.09 -20.26
C GLU A 127 -9.30 -1.45 -19.16
N ASN A 128 -9.86 -1.23 -17.96
CA ASN A 128 -9.10 -0.72 -16.82
C ASN A 128 -7.93 -1.63 -16.44
N ILE A 129 -8.14 -2.97 -16.45
CA ILE A 129 -7.10 -3.94 -16.07
C ILE A 129 -6.18 -4.23 -17.27
N ALA A 130 -6.71 -4.24 -18.50
CA ALA A 130 -5.95 -4.44 -19.72
C ALA A 130 -5.02 -3.27 -20.05
N TYR A 131 -5.37 -2.05 -19.64
CA TYR A 131 -4.60 -0.84 -19.95
C TYR A 131 -3.10 -0.96 -19.59
N PRO A 132 -2.70 -1.27 -18.34
CA PRO A 132 -1.29 -1.41 -18.01
C PRO A 132 -0.60 -2.58 -18.74
N LEU A 133 -1.32 -3.62 -19.13
CA LEU A 133 -0.76 -4.73 -19.92
C LEU A 133 -0.42 -4.28 -21.34
N ARG A 134 -1.34 -3.57 -22.02
CA ARG A 134 -1.11 -3.03 -23.38
C ARG A 134 0.05 -2.04 -23.41
N GLU A 135 0.17 -1.18 -22.39
CA GLU A 135 1.21 -0.15 -22.34
C GLU A 135 2.60 -0.68 -21.94
N ASN A 136 2.67 -1.79 -21.22
CA ASN A 136 3.91 -2.23 -20.58
C ASN A 136 4.38 -3.63 -20.96
N THR A 137 3.65 -4.35 -21.82
CA THR A 137 4.00 -5.72 -22.25
C THR A 137 3.81 -5.90 -23.75
N GLU A 138 4.37 -6.97 -24.29
CA GLU A 138 4.20 -7.39 -25.70
C GLU A 138 3.09 -8.45 -25.86
N MET A 139 2.19 -8.60 -24.86
CA MET A 139 1.10 -9.57 -24.88
C MET A 139 0.11 -9.26 -26.00
N ASP A 140 -0.36 -10.30 -26.68
CA ASP A 140 -1.49 -10.18 -27.58
C ASP A 140 -2.84 -10.08 -26.82
N GLU A 141 -3.93 -9.73 -27.52
CA GLU A 141 -5.23 -9.54 -26.88
C GLU A 141 -5.79 -10.81 -26.23
N VAL A 142 -5.43 -12.01 -26.69
CA VAL A 142 -5.85 -13.29 -26.11
C VAL A 142 -5.14 -13.52 -24.78
N GLU A 143 -3.84 -13.22 -24.73
CA GLU A 143 -3.04 -13.29 -23.51
C GLU A 143 -3.50 -12.24 -22.48
N ILE A 144 -3.82 -11.02 -22.94
CA ILE A 144 -4.37 -9.94 -22.11
C ILE A 144 -5.70 -10.36 -21.51
N GLU A 145 -6.64 -10.89 -22.31
CA GLU A 145 -7.95 -11.33 -21.80
C GLU A 145 -7.78 -12.42 -20.73
N ARG A 146 -6.93 -13.42 -20.99
CA ARG A 146 -6.63 -14.46 -20.00
C ARG A 146 -6.09 -13.88 -18.72
N THR A 147 -5.12 -12.95 -18.81
CA THR A 147 -4.51 -12.31 -17.64
C THR A 147 -5.55 -11.49 -16.86
N VAL A 148 -6.40 -10.73 -17.55
CA VAL A 148 -7.47 -9.97 -16.91
C VAL A 148 -8.42 -10.88 -16.13
N ARG A 149 -8.84 -12.01 -16.71
CA ARG A 149 -9.67 -13.01 -16.03
C ARG A 149 -8.98 -13.56 -14.78
N GLU A 150 -7.73 -13.97 -14.88
CA GLU A 150 -6.93 -14.43 -13.75
C GLU A 150 -6.82 -13.39 -12.63
N ARG A 151 -6.68 -12.09 -12.96
CA ARG A 151 -6.60 -11.02 -11.96
C ARG A 151 -7.95 -10.74 -11.30
N LEU A 152 -9.06 -10.85 -12.03
CA LEU A 152 -10.40 -10.73 -11.47
C LEU A 152 -10.72 -11.89 -10.53
N ASP A 153 -10.42 -13.12 -10.93
CA ASP A 153 -10.55 -14.29 -10.08
C ASP A 153 -9.70 -14.17 -8.81
N PHE A 154 -8.47 -13.66 -8.96
CA PHE A 154 -7.57 -13.44 -7.81
C PHE A 154 -8.17 -12.49 -6.76
N VAL A 155 -8.92 -11.48 -7.19
CA VAL A 155 -9.60 -10.53 -6.29
C VAL A 155 -11.05 -10.92 -5.97
N ASP A 156 -11.42 -12.18 -6.20
CA ASP A 156 -12.73 -12.77 -5.93
C ASP A 156 -13.89 -12.01 -6.63
N LEU A 157 -13.67 -11.62 -7.90
CA LEU A 157 -14.69 -11.06 -8.79
C LEU A 157 -14.88 -12.01 -9.98
N ASP A 158 -16.14 -12.39 -10.25
CA ASP A 158 -16.50 -13.22 -11.40
C ASP A 158 -16.26 -12.44 -12.71
N PRO A 159 -15.28 -12.86 -13.56
CA PRO A 159 -14.95 -12.16 -14.79
C PRO A 159 -16.14 -12.03 -15.75
N ASP A 160 -16.96 -13.07 -15.89
CA ASP A 160 -18.07 -13.10 -16.82
C ASP A 160 -19.16 -12.08 -16.47
N GLN A 161 -19.27 -11.74 -15.19
CA GLN A 161 -20.21 -10.75 -14.71
C GLN A 161 -19.68 -9.32 -14.77
N VAL A 162 -18.39 -9.11 -14.47
CA VAL A 162 -17.88 -7.75 -14.21
C VAL A 162 -17.09 -7.14 -15.37
N MET A 163 -16.48 -7.92 -16.26
CA MET A 163 -15.58 -7.40 -17.29
C MET A 163 -16.20 -6.32 -18.17
N VAL A 164 -17.50 -6.45 -18.49
CA VAL A 164 -18.22 -5.52 -19.36
C VAL A 164 -18.80 -4.30 -18.65
N GLN A 165 -18.75 -4.28 -17.30
CA GLN A 165 -19.27 -3.20 -16.49
C GLN A 165 -18.33 -1.99 -16.50
N VAL A 166 -18.87 -0.80 -16.31
CA VAL A 166 -18.09 0.42 -16.06
C VAL A 166 -18.05 0.71 -14.55
N PRO A 167 -17.07 1.50 -14.05
CA PRO A 167 -16.90 1.76 -12.63
C PRO A 167 -18.16 2.26 -11.90
N SER A 168 -19.03 3.02 -12.57
CA SER A 168 -20.28 3.52 -12.00
C SER A 168 -21.30 2.43 -11.66
N GLN A 169 -21.18 1.24 -12.26
CA GLN A 169 -22.05 0.08 -12.02
C GLN A 169 -21.57 -0.81 -10.87
N LEU A 170 -20.38 -0.54 -10.33
CA LEU A 170 -19.75 -1.33 -9.28
C LEU A 170 -20.05 -0.75 -7.89
N SER A 171 -20.13 -1.63 -6.88
CA SER A 171 -20.09 -1.21 -5.47
C SER A 171 -18.71 -0.61 -5.11
N GLY A 172 -18.63 0.12 -3.98
CA GLY A 172 -17.37 0.67 -3.49
C GLY A 172 -16.28 -0.40 -3.30
N GLY A 173 -16.64 -1.52 -2.70
CA GLY A 173 -15.73 -2.66 -2.51
C GLY A 173 -15.31 -3.32 -3.82
N MET A 174 -16.22 -3.45 -4.81
CA MET A 174 -15.87 -3.96 -6.14
C MET A 174 -14.90 -3.02 -6.85
N ARG A 175 -15.11 -1.70 -6.81
CA ARG A 175 -14.17 -0.73 -7.40
C ARG A 175 -12.77 -0.86 -6.80
N LYS A 176 -12.67 -1.02 -5.48
CA LYS A 176 -11.37 -1.23 -4.81
C LYS A 176 -10.69 -2.52 -5.28
N ARG A 177 -11.43 -3.63 -5.38
CA ARG A 177 -10.91 -4.90 -5.87
C ARG A 177 -10.45 -4.83 -7.33
N VAL A 178 -11.19 -4.16 -8.20
CA VAL A 178 -10.76 -3.88 -9.58
C VAL A 178 -9.50 -3.00 -9.60
N GLY A 179 -9.41 -1.99 -8.72
CA GLY A 179 -8.21 -1.18 -8.56
C GLY A 179 -6.98 -2.00 -8.14
N ILE A 180 -7.17 -2.98 -7.25
CA ILE A 180 -6.11 -3.94 -6.87
C ILE A 180 -5.76 -4.83 -8.06
N ALA A 181 -6.75 -5.42 -8.77
CA ALA A 181 -6.53 -6.25 -9.94
C ALA A 181 -5.72 -5.52 -11.02
N ARG A 182 -6.03 -4.24 -11.28
CA ARG A 182 -5.26 -3.40 -12.19
C ARG A 182 -3.84 -3.16 -11.71
N ALA A 183 -3.66 -2.88 -10.41
CA ALA A 183 -2.33 -2.62 -9.85
C ALA A 183 -1.40 -3.84 -9.93
N ILE A 184 -1.95 -5.06 -9.91
CA ILE A 184 -1.17 -6.30 -10.00
C ILE A 184 -1.16 -6.93 -11.40
N ALA A 185 -1.76 -6.29 -12.40
CA ALA A 185 -1.89 -6.85 -13.75
C ALA A 185 -0.54 -7.26 -14.36
N THR A 186 0.48 -6.42 -14.19
CA THR A 186 1.83 -6.62 -14.73
C THR A 186 2.77 -7.42 -13.81
N ASN A 187 2.27 -8.11 -12.79
CA ASN A 187 3.09 -8.82 -11.79
C ASN A 187 4.17 -7.93 -11.13
N PRO A 188 3.81 -6.83 -10.49
CA PRO A 188 4.77 -5.93 -9.88
C PRO A 188 5.51 -6.61 -8.72
N ARG A 189 6.74 -6.17 -8.45
CA ARG A 189 7.54 -6.62 -7.30
C ARG A 189 7.19 -5.88 -6.01
N ILE A 190 6.67 -4.65 -6.15
CA ILE A 190 6.23 -3.78 -5.06
C ILE A 190 4.77 -3.37 -5.32
N VAL A 191 3.95 -3.33 -4.27
CA VAL A 191 2.62 -2.72 -4.32
C VAL A 191 2.54 -1.62 -3.25
N LEU A 192 2.23 -0.41 -3.70
CA LEU A 192 1.99 0.75 -2.85
C LEU A 192 0.48 0.93 -2.68
N TYR A 193 0.04 1.13 -1.44
CA TYR A 193 -1.37 1.33 -1.10
C TYR A 193 -1.55 2.70 -0.44
N ASP A 194 -2.38 3.54 -1.03
CA ASP A 194 -2.78 4.83 -0.46
C ASP A 194 -4.21 4.71 0.07
N GLU A 195 -4.36 4.59 1.40
CA GLU A 195 -5.63 4.48 2.11
C GLU A 195 -6.59 3.43 1.49
N PRO A 196 -6.18 2.16 1.32
CA PRO A 196 -6.95 1.18 0.53
C PRO A 196 -8.31 0.84 1.13
N THR A 197 -8.49 1.00 2.44
CA THR A 197 -9.72 0.68 3.18
C THR A 197 -10.59 1.89 3.49
N ALA A 198 -10.15 3.10 3.14
CA ALA A 198 -10.87 4.33 3.45
C ALA A 198 -12.27 4.35 2.83
N GLY A 199 -13.27 4.72 3.64
CA GLY A 199 -14.67 4.86 3.21
C GLY A 199 -15.41 3.54 2.97
N LEU A 200 -14.86 2.40 3.41
CA LEU A 200 -15.50 1.10 3.30
C LEU A 200 -16.17 0.68 4.63
N ASP A 201 -17.20 -0.14 4.52
CA ASP A 201 -17.80 -0.80 5.67
C ASP A 201 -16.87 -1.88 6.27
N PRO A 202 -17.05 -2.28 7.54
CA PRO A 202 -16.13 -3.21 8.22
C PRO A 202 -15.97 -4.58 7.54
N LEU A 203 -17.01 -5.10 6.87
CA LEU A 203 -16.94 -6.39 6.18
C LEU A 203 -16.07 -6.26 4.92
N THR A 204 -16.25 -5.19 4.16
CA THR A 204 -15.45 -4.88 2.98
C THR A 204 -14.00 -4.60 3.35
N VAL A 205 -13.72 -3.89 4.46
CA VAL A 205 -12.36 -3.72 5.01
C VAL A 205 -11.70 -5.08 5.25
N GLY A 206 -12.43 -6.03 5.87
CA GLY A 206 -11.93 -7.40 6.06
C GLY A 206 -11.53 -8.08 4.75
N THR A 207 -12.34 -7.94 3.72
CA THR A 207 -12.07 -8.50 2.38
C THR A 207 -10.80 -7.89 1.76
N ILE A 208 -10.65 -6.56 1.80
CA ILE A 208 -9.44 -5.90 1.27
C ILE A 208 -8.19 -6.34 2.03
N ASN A 209 -8.26 -6.43 3.35
CA ASN A 209 -7.14 -6.91 4.17
C ASN A 209 -6.75 -8.36 3.82
N GLN A 210 -7.73 -9.25 3.58
CA GLN A 210 -7.47 -10.61 3.13
C GLN A 210 -6.77 -10.63 1.76
N LEU A 211 -7.17 -9.75 0.83
CA LEU A 211 -6.51 -9.62 -0.48
C LEU A 211 -5.07 -9.13 -0.36
N ILE A 212 -4.80 -8.12 0.49
CA ILE A 212 -3.42 -7.65 0.73
C ILE A 212 -2.54 -8.79 1.26
N ARG A 213 -3.05 -9.58 2.21
CA ARG A 213 -2.33 -10.77 2.71
C ARG A 213 -2.15 -11.85 1.65
N LYS A 214 -3.17 -12.10 0.81
CA LYS A 214 -3.11 -13.04 -0.29
C LYS A 214 -2.02 -12.66 -1.28
N LEU A 215 -1.94 -11.36 -1.63
CA LEU A 215 -0.88 -10.82 -2.48
C LEU A 215 0.51 -11.06 -1.90
N GLN A 216 0.71 -10.80 -0.62
CA GLN A 216 1.97 -11.03 0.05
C GLN A 216 2.35 -12.53 0.04
N ARG A 217 1.41 -13.41 0.37
CA ARG A 217 1.67 -14.85 0.50
C ARG A 217 1.87 -15.55 -0.85
N GLU A 218 1.04 -15.25 -1.84
CA GLU A 218 0.99 -15.98 -3.10
C GLU A 218 1.87 -15.38 -4.17
N LEU A 219 1.99 -14.03 -4.20
CA LEU A 219 2.81 -13.34 -5.19
C LEU A 219 4.13 -12.81 -4.60
N HIS A 220 4.35 -12.98 -3.29
CA HIS A 220 5.56 -12.55 -2.59
C HIS A 220 5.93 -11.07 -2.83
N VAL A 221 4.91 -10.23 -3.06
CA VAL A 221 5.11 -8.80 -3.27
C VAL A 221 5.57 -8.13 -1.98
N THR A 222 6.42 -7.11 -2.11
CA THR A 222 6.70 -6.17 -1.03
C THR A 222 5.63 -5.10 -1.04
N SER A 223 5.08 -4.78 0.11
CA SER A 223 3.98 -3.82 0.23
C SER A 223 4.36 -2.64 1.12
N LEU A 224 4.02 -1.42 0.67
CA LEU A 224 4.03 -0.23 1.52
C LEU A 224 2.62 0.32 1.56
N LEU A 225 2.02 0.30 2.75
CA LEU A 225 0.65 0.72 3.00
C LEU A 225 0.65 2.02 3.79
N VAL A 226 0.09 3.10 3.27
CA VAL A 226 -0.15 4.31 4.06
C VAL A 226 -1.61 4.38 4.47
N THR A 227 -1.87 4.60 5.76
CA THR A 227 -3.23 4.71 6.29
C THR A 227 -3.27 5.43 7.63
N HIS A 228 -4.42 6.03 7.94
CA HIS A 228 -4.76 6.51 9.28
C HIS A 228 -5.60 5.49 10.07
N ASP A 229 -6.12 4.44 9.41
CA ASP A 229 -6.83 3.35 10.06
C ASP A 229 -5.85 2.31 10.58
N VAL A 230 -5.40 2.53 11.82
CA VAL A 230 -4.41 1.67 12.47
C VAL A 230 -4.90 0.24 12.60
N ARG A 231 -6.18 0.07 12.95
CA ARG A 231 -6.75 -1.26 13.20
C ARG A 231 -6.80 -2.10 11.93
N ALA A 232 -7.24 -1.50 10.82
CA ALA A 232 -7.22 -2.18 9.53
C ALA A 232 -5.79 -2.50 9.09
N GLY A 233 -4.86 -1.54 9.25
CA GLY A 233 -3.46 -1.70 8.84
C GLY A 233 -2.72 -2.76 9.67
N PHE A 234 -2.94 -2.84 10.97
CA PHE A 234 -2.33 -3.84 11.85
C PHE A 234 -2.64 -5.28 11.43
N ARG A 235 -3.79 -5.52 10.81
CA ARG A 235 -4.17 -6.85 10.33
C ARG A 235 -3.31 -7.35 9.18
N VAL A 236 -2.63 -6.47 8.46
CA VAL A 236 -1.84 -6.82 7.28
C VAL A 236 -0.35 -6.51 7.43
N ALA A 237 0.02 -5.58 8.30
CA ALA A 237 1.39 -5.11 8.44
C ALA A 237 2.27 -6.09 9.22
N ASN A 238 3.50 -6.30 8.74
CA ASN A 238 4.58 -6.94 9.49
C ASN A 238 5.28 -5.92 10.40
N ARG A 239 5.36 -4.66 9.94
CA ARG A 239 6.03 -3.57 10.64
C ARG A 239 5.28 -2.27 10.42
N VAL A 240 5.34 -1.38 11.39
CA VAL A 240 4.67 -0.08 11.41
C VAL A 240 5.69 1.01 11.65
N ALA A 241 5.69 2.03 10.81
CA ALA A 241 6.36 3.30 11.00
C ALA A 241 5.30 4.37 11.27
N LEU A 242 5.34 5.02 12.42
CA LEU A 242 4.40 6.10 12.76
C LEU A 242 5.01 7.44 12.39
N LEU A 243 4.38 8.14 11.46
CA LEU A 243 4.75 9.46 10.99
C LEU A 243 3.97 10.54 11.75
N ARG A 244 4.69 11.44 12.42
CA ARG A 244 4.17 12.59 13.12
C ARG A 244 5.03 13.82 12.86
N ASP A 245 4.42 14.96 12.56
CA ASP A 245 5.10 16.23 12.35
C ASP A 245 6.33 16.11 11.42
N GLY A 246 6.17 15.36 10.31
CA GLY A 246 7.22 15.12 9.32
C GLY A 246 8.33 14.15 9.75
N ARG A 247 8.23 13.48 10.90
CA ARG A 247 9.27 12.57 11.44
C ARG A 247 8.70 11.20 11.80
N ILE A 248 9.53 10.16 11.70
CA ILE A 248 9.18 8.84 12.22
C ILE A 248 9.41 8.83 13.74
N VAL A 249 8.32 8.68 14.50
CA VAL A 249 8.35 8.65 15.97
C VAL A 249 8.27 7.23 16.54
N PHE A 250 7.92 6.24 15.73
CA PHE A 250 7.96 4.82 16.08
C PHE A 250 8.25 3.99 14.82
N ASP A 251 9.03 2.93 14.97
CA ASP A 251 9.29 1.92 13.94
C ASP A 251 9.48 0.56 14.61
N GLY A 252 8.55 -0.38 14.38
CA GLY A 252 8.56 -1.69 15.02
C GLY A 252 7.37 -2.55 14.64
N ALA A 253 7.25 -3.72 15.25
CA ALA A 253 6.10 -4.58 15.06
C ALA A 253 4.81 -3.94 15.63
N PRO A 254 3.62 -4.25 15.07
CA PRO A 254 2.36 -3.77 15.61
C PRO A 254 2.18 -4.02 17.11
N GLU A 255 2.61 -5.20 17.59
CA GLU A 255 2.55 -5.60 19.01
C GLU A 255 3.40 -4.70 19.89
N GLN A 256 4.57 -4.27 19.39
CA GLN A 256 5.47 -3.35 20.09
C GLN A 256 4.83 -1.96 20.19
N MET A 257 4.19 -1.48 19.10
CA MET A 257 3.49 -0.19 19.12
C MET A 257 2.34 -0.16 20.14
N VAL A 258 1.57 -1.26 20.26
CA VAL A 258 0.48 -1.36 21.23
C VAL A 258 1.01 -1.44 22.66
N ALA A 259 2.23 -1.92 22.88
CA ALA A 259 2.88 -1.99 24.20
C ALA A 259 3.57 -0.68 24.62
N GLU A 260 3.68 0.29 23.70
CA GLU A 260 4.34 1.58 23.97
C GLU A 260 3.66 2.37 25.07
N GLN A 261 4.49 3.08 25.85
CA GLN A 261 4.02 3.91 26.96
C GLN A 261 3.90 5.40 26.61
N ASP A 262 4.32 5.78 25.41
CA ASP A 262 4.22 7.15 24.89
C ASP A 262 2.76 7.61 24.84
N ASP A 263 2.47 8.79 25.38
CA ASP A 263 1.11 9.31 25.51
C ASP A 263 0.49 9.64 24.13
N TYR A 264 1.30 10.07 23.16
CA TYR A 264 0.81 10.32 21.81
C TYR A 264 0.43 9.02 21.11
N ILE A 265 1.28 7.98 21.20
CA ILE A 265 1.00 6.66 20.60
C ILE A 265 -0.28 6.07 21.21
N LYS A 266 -0.45 6.16 22.54
CA LYS A 266 -1.69 5.73 23.20
C LYS A 266 -2.92 6.50 22.72
N ALA A 267 -2.79 7.82 22.57
CA ALA A 267 -3.88 8.65 22.06
C ALA A 267 -4.19 8.35 20.59
N PHE A 268 -3.18 8.08 19.78
CA PHE A 268 -3.34 7.72 18.37
C PHE A 268 -3.99 6.34 18.18
N LEU A 269 -3.79 5.41 19.13
CA LEU A 269 -4.38 4.08 19.13
C LEU A 269 -5.79 4.03 19.74
N SER A 270 -6.27 5.09 20.41
CA SER A 270 -7.56 5.14 21.10
C SER A 270 -8.69 5.67 20.18
#